data_a6f069d74eecd09a7b34971fbefe45bb
#
_entry.id   a6f069d74eecd09a7b34971fbefe45bb
#
_cell.length_a   1.000
_cell.length_b   1.000
_cell.length_c   1.000
_cell.angle_alpha   90.00
_cell.angle_beta   90.00
_cell.angle_gamma   90.00
#
_symmetry.space_group_name_H-M   'P 1'
#
loop_
_entity.id
_entity.type
_entity.pdbx_description
1 polymer ?
#
loop_
_entity_poly.entity_id
_entity_poly.type
_entity_poly.pdbx_seq_one_letter_code
_entity_poly.pdbx_strand_id
1 'polypeptide(L)'
;IGYAADWSEYFGHHPADGSGDVYFHLDPLWSDTNINFIGIDNYMPVSDWRDGFDHLDAATAPAIYDRAYLQSNITGGEGFDWFYASALDRTAQTRTPITDGSAAKPWVFRFKDLRAWWQNPHFNRPGGVESGTQTAWVPQSKPIWFTELGCPAIDRGTNQPNVFFDPKSSESFTPYFSRGWRDDAIQRAYLEASYLFWGVAANNPTSSVYGNRMVHVPECAAWTWDARPYPFFPGLTEVWTDGPNWRLGHWLTGRLGGVSLAALVRHLCLRAGMPEELIDVSGLWGAVEGYVISALEAPRASISTLARHFGFD
;
A
#
# COMPACT_ATOMS: atom_id res chain seq x y z
N ILE A 1 -13.40 -8.92 18.87
CA ILE A 1 -12.65 -10.00 18.19
C ILE A 1 -12.76 -9.76 16.69
N GLY A 2 -11.68 -10.01 15.94
CA GLY A 2 -11.64 -9.98 14.49
C GLY A 2 -10.86 -11.17 13.95
N TYR A 3 -10.91 -11.35 12.66
CA TYR A 3 -10.09 -12.29 11.90
C TYR A 3 -9.33 -11.50 10.85
N ALA A 4 -8.02 -11.71 10.74
CA ALA A 4 -7.18 -11.12 9.72
C ALA A 4 -7.11 -12.08 8.53
N ALA A 5 -7.66 -11.67 7.41
CA ALA A 5 -7.59 -12.39 6.15
C ALA A 5 -6.55 -11.75 5.23
N ASP A 6 -5.87 -12.54 4.44
CA ASP A 6 -5.00 -12.02 3.39
C ASP A 6 -5.81 -11.18 2.39
N TRP A 7 -5.18 -10.15 1.82
CA TRP A 7 -5.81 -9.26 0.84
C TRP A 7 -6.30 -9.99 -0.42
N SER A 8 -5.74 -11.15 -0.73
CA SER A 8 -6.16 -11.98 -1.85
C SER A 8 -7.32 -12.93 -1.51
N GLU A 9 -7.70 -13.06 -0.24
CA GLU A 9 -8.69 -14.03 0.23
C GLU A 9 -9.95 -13.39 0.82
N TYR A 10 -9.85 -12.21 1.44
CA TYR A 10 -10.97 -11.59 2.16
C TYR A 10 -12.23 -11.42 1.30
N PHE A 11 -12.05 -11.16 0.00
CA PHE A 11 -13.13 -10.79 -0.92
C PHE A 11 -13.84 -11.99 -1.57
N GLY A 12 -13.30 -13.21 -1.44
CA GLY A 12 -13.88 -14.44 -1.92
C GLY A 12 -12.82 -15.46 -2.36
N HIS A 13 -13.26 -16.71 -2.51
CA HIS A 13 -12.47 -17.79 -3.05
C HIS A 13 -12.78 -17.96 -4.54
N HIS A 14 -11.75 -17.90 -5.38
CA HIS A 14 -11.80 -18.05 -6.82
C HIS A 14 -10.93 -19.24 -7.22
N PRO A 15 -11.48 -20.46 -7.35
CA PRO A 15 -10.70 -21.63 -7.73
C PRO A 15 -9.99 -21.46 -9.07
N ALA A 16 -8.71 -21.84 -9.13
CA ALA A 16 -7.93 -21.78 -10.37
C ALA A 16 -8.13 -23.00 -11.29
N ASP A 17 -9.19 -23.77 -11.08
CA ASP A 17 -9.51 -25.01 -11.80
C ASP A 17 -10.27 -24.80 -13.12
N GLY A 18 -10.59 -23.56 -13.46
CA GLY A 18 -11.33 -23.18 -14.66
C GLY A 18 -12.85 -23.36 -14.53
N SER A 19 -13.38 -23.68 -13.36
CA SER A 19 -14.82 -23.78 -13.11
C SER A 19 -15.54 -22.44 -13.25
N GLY A 20 -14.83 -21.34 -12.98
CA GLY A 20 -15.41 -20.00 -12.86
C GLY A 20 -16.16 -19.77 -11.55
N ASP A 21 -16.02 -20.71 -10.61
CA ASP A 21 -16.65 -20.62 -9.30
C ASP A 21 -16.19 -19.38 -8.53
N VAL A 22 -17.13 -18.79 -7.76
CA VAL A 22 -16.84 -17.77 -6.78
C VAL A 22 -17.60 -18.08 -5.50
N TYR A 23 -16.88 -18.15 -4.40
CA TYR A 23 -17.47 -18.40 -3.08
C TYR A 23 -17.05 -17.30 -2.09
N PHE A 24 -18.01 -16.62 -1.51
CA PHE A 24 -17.80 -15.70 -0.39
C PHE A 24 -17.68 -16.51 0.91
N HIS A 25 -16.64 -17.31 1.00
CA HIS A 25 -16.46 -18.36 1.99
C HIS A 25 -16.27 -17.85 3.41
N LEU A 26 -15.84 -16.60 3.59
CA LEU A 26 -15.67 -15.94 4.89
C LEU A 26 -16.94 -15.21 5.37
N ASP A 27 -17.97 -15.09 4.56
CA ASP A 27 -19.21 -14.40 4.95
C ASP A 27 -19.89 -14.95 6.21
N PRO A 28 -19.94 -16.28 6.44
CA PRO A 28 -20.45 -16.80 7.72
C PRO A 28 -19.64 -16.33 8.93
N LEU A 29 -18.32 -16.18 8.78
CA LEU A 29 -17.45 -15.64 9.82
C LEU A 29 -17.69 -14.14 10.01
N TRP A 30 -17.69 -13.38 8.90
CA TRP A 30 -17.90 -11.92 8.96
C TRP A 30 -19.25 -11.55 9.54
N SER A 31 -20.28 -12.35 9.34
CA SER A 31 -21.62 -12.12 9.85
C SER A 31 -21.82 -12.53 11.31
N ASP A 32 -20.90 -13.29 11.90
CA ASP A 32 -20.99 -13.72 13.29
C ASP A 32 -21.00 -12.49 14.25
N THR A 33 -21.89 -12.54 15.23
CA THR A 33 -22.09 -11.44 16.19
C THR A 33 -20.90 -11.21 17.13
N ASN A 34 -20.02 -12.21 17.29
CA ASN A 34 -18.78 -12.09 18.07
C ASN A 34 -17.64 -11.47 17.27
N ILE A 35 -17.75 -11.36 15.95
CA ILE A 35 -16.80 -10.67 15.10
C ILE A 35 -17.16 -9.19 15.04
N ASN A 36 -16.23 -8.33 15.43
CA ASN A 36 -16.45 -6.89 15.53
C ASN A 36 -15.96 -6.13 14.30
N PHE A 37 -15.00 -6.67 13.54
CA PHE A 37 -14.43 -6.04 12.36
C PHE A 37 -13.93 -7.10 11.36
N ILE A 38 -13.80 -6.69 10.12
CA ILE A 38 -13.14 -7.44 9.05
C ILE A 38 -11.67 -7.02 9.06
N GLY A 39 -10.77 -7.94 9.40
CA GLY A 39 -9.32 -7.73 9.33
C GLY A 39 -8.82 -8.06 7.94
N ILE A 40 -7.99 -7.18 7.38
CA ILE A 40 -7.32 -7.42 6.10
C ILE A 40 -5.83 -7.14 6.27
N ASP A 41 -5.00 -8.15 5.97
CA ASP A 41 -3.57 -7.96 5.79
C ASP A 41 -3.37 -7.35 4.40
N ASN A 42 -3.21 -6.02 4.38
CA ASN A 42 -3.29 -5.26 3.14
C ASN A 42 -1.91 -5.05 2.52
N TYR A 43 -1.60 -5.88 1.55
CA TYR A 43 -0.42 -5.79 0.69
C TYR A 43 -0.80 -5.62 -0.79
N MET A 44 -1.86 -4.87 -1.06
CA MET A 44 -2.34 -4.61 -2.40
C MET A 44 -1.36 -3.72 -3.17
N PRO A 45 -1.03 -4.05 -4.44
CA PRO A 45 -0.12 -3.24 -5.26
C PRO A 45 -0.72 -1.86 -5.55
N VAL A 46 0.09 -0.81 -5.42
CA VAL A 46 -0.33 0.56 -5.73
C VAL A 46 0.56 1.22 -6.79
N SER A 47 1.32 0.42 -7.53
CA SER A 47 2.08 0.85 -8.70
C SER A 47 2.34 -0.32 -9.65
N ASP A 48 2.71 0.02 -10.90
CA ASP A 48 3.25 -0.91 -11.89
C ASP A 48 4.45 -0.25 -12.60
N TRP A 49 5.38 0.25 -11.77
CA TRP A 49 6.52 1.06 -12.23
C TRP A 49 7.64 0.22 -12.82
N ARG A 50 8.25 0.71 -13.90
CA ARG A 50 9.31 0.05 -14.65
C ARG A 50 10.58 0.90 -14.69
N ASP A 51 11.65 0.34 -15.27
CA ASP A 51 12.84 1.11 -15.62
C ASP A 51 12.58 2.07 -16.78
N GLY A 52 13.26 3.21 -16.75
CA GLY A 52 13.13 4.23 -17.78
C GLY A 52 11.82 5.03 -17.66
N PHE A 53 11.42 5.63 -18.77
CA PHE A 53 10.22 6.48 -18.86
C PHE A 53 9.30 6.06 -20.02
N ASP A 54 9.61 4.96 -20.69
CA ASP A 54 8.85 4.45 -21.85
C ASP A 54 7.83 3.37 -21.42
N HIS A 55 7.25 3.52 -20.22
CA HIS A 55 6.22 2.62 -19.73
C HIS A 55 4.93 3.37 -19.39
N LEU A 56 3.81 2.64 -19.30
CA LEU A 56 2.48 3.24 -19.20
C LEU A 56 2.32 4.18 -18.00
N ASP A 57 2.88 3.82 -16.85
CA ASP A 57 2.73 4.61 -15.63
C ASP A 57 3.57 5.89 -15.65
N ALA A 58 4.73 5.88 -16.32
CA ALA A 58 5.53 7.10 -16.51
C ALA A 58 4.82 8.14 -17.39
N ALA A 59 3.86 7.74 -18.20
CA ALA A 59 3.03 8.69 -18.96
C ALA A 59 2.01 9.42 -18.07
N THR A 60 1.73 8.92 -16.87
CA THR A 60 0.70 9.45 -15.98
C THR A 60 1.26 10.10 -14.72
N ALA A 61 2.51 9.80 -14.36
CA ALA A 61 3.14 10.30 -13.15
C ALA A 61 4.63 10.58 -13.37
N PRO A 62 5.21 11.55 -12.66
CA PRO A 62 6.62 11.91 -12.81
C PRO A 62 7.58 10.91 -12.15
N ALA A 63 7.12 10.18 -11.13
CA ALA A 63 7.92 9.21 -10.38
C ALA A 63 7.03 8.23 -9.61
N ILE A 64 7.58 7.07 -9.26
CA ILE A 64 6.90 6.07 -8.43
C ILE A 64 6.48 6.61 -7.06
N TYR A 65 7.19 7.62 -6.55
CA TYR A 65 6.92 8.25 -5.24
C TYR A 65 5.83 9.30 -5.29
N ASP A 66 5.28 9.60 -6.48
CA ASP A 66 4.19 10.58 -6.59
C ASP A 66 2.98 10.10 -5.80
N ARG A 67 2.58 10.89 -4.82
CA ARG A 67 1.50 10.51 -3.91
C ARG A 67 0.16 10.39 -4.62
N ALA A 68 -0.12 11.29 -5.57
CA ALA A 68 -1.38 11.25 -6.31
C ALA A 68 -1.46 9.99 -7.17
N TYR A 69 -0.34 9.60 -7.78
CA TYR A 69 -0.22 8.35 -8.52
C TYR A 69 -0.45 7.12 -7.62
N LEU A 70 0.23 7.04 -6.47
CA LEU A 70 0.03 5.93 -5.54
C LEU A 70 -1.42 5.87 -5.04
N GLN A 71 -2.01 7.03 -4.69
CA GLN A 71 -3.40 7.11 -4.24
C GLN A 71 -4.39 6.71 -5.33
N SER A 72 -4.16 7.07 -6.59
CA SER A 72 -5.03 6.68 -7.70
C SER A 72 -5.07 5.17 -7.91
N ASN A 73 -4.00 4.47 -7.51
CA ASN A 73 -3.90 3.02 -7.59
C ASN A 73 -4.44 2.28 -6.35
N ILE A 74 -4.90 2.95 -5.29
CA ILE A 74 -5.57 2.30 -4.16
C ILE A 74 -6.93 1.74 -4.58
N THR A 75 -7.68 2.53 -5.35
CA THR A 75 -8.94 2.12 -6.00
C THR A 75 -8.83 2.22 -7.52
N GLY A 76 -7.75 1.70 -8.06
CA GLY A 76 -7.39 1.69 -9.47
C GLY A 76 -6.24 0.72 -9.73
N GLY A 77 -5.78 0.64 -10.97
CA GLY A 77 -4.63 -0.16 -11.38
C GLY A 77 -4.85 -1.68 -11.30
N GLU A 78 -3.77 -2.42 -11.04
CA GLU A 78 -3.81 -3.89 -10.94
C GLU A 78 -4.72 -4.31 -9.78
N GLY A 79 -5.63 -5.25 -10.10
CA GLY A 79 -6.61 -5.78 -9.12
C GLY A 79 -7.85 -4.90 -8.90
N PHE A 80 -7.94 -3.79 -9.64
CA PHE A 80 -9.15 -2.97 -9.72
C PHE A 80 -9.61 -2.78 -11.16
N ASP A 81 -8.77 -2.14 -11.99
CA ASP A 81 -9.12 -1.88 -13.39
C ASP A 81 -8.75 -3.04 -14.31
N TRP A 82 -7.62 -3.70 -14.00
CA TRP A 82 -7.02 -4.71 -14.85
C TRP A 82 -6.19 -5.71 -14.04
N PHE A 83 -5.80 -6.79 -14.72
CA PHE A 83 -4.86 -7.80 -14.24
C PHE A 83 -3.94 -8.24 -15.38
N TYR A 84 -2.88 -8.97 -15.07
CA TYR A 84 -2.03 -9.62 -16.05
C TYR A 84 -2.41 -11.10 -16.21
N ALA A 85 -2.81 -11.48 -17.43
CA ALA A 85 -3.20 -12.87 -17.72
C ALA A 85 -1.99 -13.83 -17.74
N SER A 86 -0.78 -13.29 -17.94
CA SER A 86 0.45 -14.07 -17.96
C SER A 86 1.69 -13.24 -17.55
N ALA A 87 2.79 -13.92 -17.26
CA ALA A 87 4.09 -13.26 -16.99
C ALA A 87 4.61 -12.49 -18.23
N LEU A 88 4.30 -12.94 -19.44
CA LEU A 88 4.65 -12.24 -20.68
C LEU A 88 3.86 -10.95 -20.81
N ASP A 89 2.56 -10.98 -20.49
CA ASP A 89 1.72 -9.77 -20.49
C ASP A 89 2.22 -8.76 -19.47
N ARG A 90 2.63 -9.22 -18.28
CA ARG A 90 3.26 -8.36 -17.28
C ARG A 90 4.56 -7.74 -17.81
N THR A 91 5.39 -8.50 -18.48
CA THR A 91 6.62 -7.97 -19.08
C THR A 91 6.33 -6.92 -20.14
N ALA A 92 5.31 -7.15 -20.98
CA ALA A 92 4.91 -6.25 -22.07
C ALA A 92 3.97 -5.11 -21.64
N GLN A 93 3.55 -5.06 -20.37
CA GLN A 93 2.46 -4.19 -19.88
C GLN A 93 1.13 -4.34 -20.65
N THR A 94 0.82 -5.56 -21.11
CA THR A 94 -0.46 -5.87 -21.75
C THR A 94 -1.52 -6.11 -20.68
N ARG A 95 -2.25 -5.08 -20.31
CA ARG A 95 -3.23 -5.09 -19.22
C ARG A 95 -4.57 -5.63 -19.70
N THR A 96 -5.10 -6.65 -19.02
CA THR A 96 -6.43 -7.23 -19.30
C THR A 96 -7.45 -6.60 -18.35
N PRO A 97 -8.51 -5.93 -18.86
CA PRO A 97 -9.53 -5.31 -18.02
C PRO A 97 -10.26 -6.34 -17.14
N ILE A 98 -10.52 -5.99 -15.88
CA ILE A 98 -11.39 -6.78 -15.01
C ILE A 98 -12.83 -6.41 -15.30
N THR A 99 -13.58 -7.37 -15.85
CA THR A 99 -14.99 -7.22 -16.21
C THR A 99 -15.82 -8.38 -15.67
N ASP A 100 -17.13 -8.25 -15.67
CA ASP A 100 -18.07 -9.29 -15.27
C ASP A 100 -19.18 -9.47 -16.33
N GLY A 101 -18.86 -9.20 -17.59
CA GLY A 101 -19.77 -9.37 -18.70
C GLY A 101 -21.15 -8.74 -18.46
N SER A 102 -22.21 -9.48 -18.75
CA SER A 102 -23.59 -9.03 -18.58
C SER A 102 -24.05 -8.94 -17.13
N ALA A 103 -23.35 -9.57 -16.18
CA ALA A 103 -23.68 -9.50 -14.76
C ALA A 103 -23.33 -8.12 -14.14
N ALA A 104 -22.42 -7.38 -14.78
CA ALA A 104 -22.06 -6.00 -14.45
C ALA A 104 -21.66 -5.77 -12.96
N LYS A 105 -21.04 -6.78 -12.33
CA LYS A 105 -20.55 -6.76 -10.97
C LYS A 105 -19.04 -7.02 -10.92
N PRO A 106 -18.19 -6.22 -11.61
CA PRO A 106 -16.75 -6.50 -11.70
C PRO A 106 -16.06 -6.52 -10.34
N TRP A 107 -16.63 -5.90 -9.31
CA TRP A 107 -16.13 -5.90 -7.94
C TRP A 107 -15.97 -7.32 -7.35
N VAL A 108 -16.71 -8.30 -7.84
CA VAL A 108 -16.58 -9.71 -7.45
C VAL A 108 -15.19 -10.26 -7.74
N PHE A 109 -14.50 -9.71 -8.76
CA PHE A 109 -13.16 -10.10 -9.20
C PHE A 109 -12.08 -9.09 -8.84
N ARG A 110 -12.44 -8.01 -8.12
CA ARG A 110 -11.56 -6.89 -7.77
C ARG A 110 -11.19 -6.92 -6.30
N PHE A 111 -10.03 -7.46 -5.97
CA PHE A 111 -9.59 -7.47 -4.57
C PHE A 111 -9.35 -6.06 -3.98
N LYS A 112 -9.27 -5.03 -4.81
CA LYS A 112 -9.14 -3.63 -4.36
C LYS A 112 -10.45 -2.88 -4.25
N ASP A 113 -11.56 -3.43 -4.72
CA ASP A 113 -12.86 -2.75 -4.66
C ASP A 113 -13.55 -2.99 -3.31
N LEU A 114 -12.83 -2.64 -2.22
CA LEU A 114 -13.34 -2.76 -0.85
C LEU A 114 -14.72 -2.12 -0.70
N ARG A 115 -14.92 -0.97 -1.37
CA ARG A 115 -16.19 -0.24 -1.24
C ARG A 115 -17.37 -1.00 -1.82
N ALA A 116 -17.25 -1.49 -3.05
CA ALA A 116 -18.34 -2.23 -3.67
C ALA A 116 -18.57 -3.57 -2.97
N TRP A 117 -17.49 -4.29 -2.61
CA TRP A 117 -17.56 -5.51 -1.83
C TRP A 117 -18.32 -5.28 -0.49
N TRP A 118 -17.95 -4.25 0.25
CA TRP A 118 -18.53 -3.94 1.55
C TRP A 118 -20.00 -3.45 1.48
N GLN A 119 -20.38 -2.75 0.41
CA GLN A 119 -21.70 -2.13 0.26
C GLN A 119 -22.76 -3.05 -0.35
N ASN A 120 -22.35 -4.10 -1.05
CA ASN A 120 -23.27 -4.95 -1.79
C ASN A 120 -23.60 -6.26 -1.06
N PRO A 121 -24.79 -6.86 -1.27
CA PRO A 121 -25.06 -8.23 -0.89
C PRO A 121 -24.21 -9.19 -1.69
N HIS A 122 -23.78 -10.29 -1.09
CA HIS A 122 -22.95 -11.30 -1.72
C HIS A 122 -23.79 -12.51 -2.16
N PHE A 123 -23.43 -13.06 -3.31
CA PHE A 123 -24.05 -14.25 -3.86
C PHE A 123 -22.95 -15.15 -4.42
N ASN A 124 -22.88 -16.39 -3.97
CA ASN A 124 -21.96 -17.37 -4.55
C ASN A 124 -22.27 -17.62 -6.03
N ARG A 125 -21.27 -18.03 -6.80
CA ARG A 125 -21.39 -18.29 -8.24
C ARG A 125 -20.84 -19.66 -8.58
N PRO A 126 -21.55 -20.75 -8.26
CA PRO A 126 -21.15 -22.08 -8.72
C PRO A 126 -21.24 -22.15 -10.24
N GLY A 127 -20.19 -22.65 -10.91
CA GLY A 127 -20.09 -22.66 -12.37
C GLY A 127 -20.07 -21.26 -12.99
N GLY A 128 -19.63 -20.24 -12.27
CA GLY A 128 -19.60 -18.84 -12.73
C GLY A 128 -20.97 -18.15 -12.76
N VAL A 129 -22.04 -18.82 -12.32
CA VAL A 129 -23.41 -18.28 -12.36
C VAL A 129 -23.85 -17.86 -10.96
N GLU A 130 -24.29 -16.60 -10.83
CA GLU A 130 -24.76 -16.08 -9.56
C GLU A 130 -25.95 -16.87 -9.03
N SER A 131 -25.85 -17.34 -7.78
CA SER A 131 -26.93 -18.07 -7.11
C SER A 131 -28.09 -17.13 -6.79
N GLY A 132 -29.31 -17.69 -6.69
CA GLY A 132 -30.50 -16.93 -6.26
C GLY A 132 -30.56 -16.67 -4.76
N THR A 133 -29.57 -17.16 -3.98
CA THR A 133 -29.57 -17.07 -2.51
C THR A 133 -28.40 -16.23 -2.05
N GLN A 134 -28.70 -15.16 -1.31
CA GLN A 134 -27.70 -14.32 -0.67
C GLN A 134 -26.95 -15.12 0.40
N THR A 135 -25.64 -14.83 0.56
CA THR A 135 -24.83 -15.36 1.65
C THR A 135 -25.23 -14.75 3.01
N ALA A 136 -24.54 -15.13 4.06
CA ALA A 136 -24.78 -14.55 5.39
C ALA A 136 -24.33 -13.10 5.53
N TRP A 137 -23.60 -12.54 4.56
CA TRP A 137 -23.10 -11.16 4.62
C TRP A 137 -24.23 -10.14 4.67
N VAL A 138 -24.12 -9.22 5.62
CA VAL A 138 -25.00 -8.04 5.73
C VAL A 138 -24.20 -6.81 5.29
N PRO A 139 -24.58 -6.16 4.18
CA PRO A 139 -23.86 -4.98 3.68
C PRO A 139 -23.63 -3.92 4.75
N GLN A 140 -22.41 -3.37 4.79
CA GLN A 140 -22.01 -2.30 5.69
C GLN A 140 -22.09 -2.65 7.20
N SER A 141 -22.19 -3.94 7.57
CA SER A 141 -22.43 -4.33 8.98
C SER A 141 -21.19 -4.26 9.86
N LYS A 142 -19.99 -4.29 9.29
CA LYS A 142 -18.72 -4.33 10.02
C LYS A 142 -17.74 -3.31 9.46
N PRO A 143 -16.93 -2.65 10.32
CA PRO A 143 -15.78 -1.86 9.86
C PRO A 143 -14.66 -2.75 9.34
N ILE A 144 -13.86 -2.22 8.44
CA ILE A 144 -12.65 -2.84 7.94
C ILE A 144 -11.46 -2.26 8.71
N TRP A 145 -10.56 -3.12 9.19
CA TRP A 145 -9.27 -2.75 9.75
C TRP A 145 -8.17 -3.37 8.89
N PHE A 146 -7.18 -2.60 8.50
CA PHE A 146 -5.96 -3.16 7.96
C PHE A 146 -5.12 -3.64 9.14
N THR A 147 -5.21 -4.94 9.40
CA THR A 147 -4.47 -5.61 10.47
C THR A 147 -2.98 -5.63 10.19
N GLU A 148 -2.63 -5.59 8.92
CA GLU A 148 -1.30 -5.31 8.41
C GLU A 148 -1.41 -4.34 7.23
N LEU A 149 -0.48 -3.38 7.13
CA LEU A 149 -0.41 -2.42 6.03
C LEU A 149 1.04 -2.03 5.81
N GLY A 150 1.61 -2.36 4.66
CA GLY A 150 3.00 -2.03 4.38
C GLY A 150 3.49 -2.52 3.03
N CYS A 151 4.74 -2.22 2.76
CA CYS A 151 5.51 -2.80 1.67
C CYS A 151 6.98 -2.94 2.08
N PRO A 152 7.78 -3.79 1.42
CA PRO A 152 9.19 -3.92 1.74
C PRO A 152 9.97 -2.64 1.43
N ALA A 153 11.02 -2.37 2.21
CA ALA A 153 11.94 -1.23 2.01
C ALA A 153 12.92 -1.49 0.86
N ILE A 154 12.38 -1.81 -0.30
CA ILE A 154 13.12 -2.18 -1.51
C ILE A 154 12.57 -1.41 -2.71
N ASP A 155 13.42 -1.08 -3.68
CA ASP A 155 12.99 -0.34 -4.85
C ASP A 155 11.79 -1.01 -5.53
N ARG A 156 10.77 -0.24 -5.89
CA ARG A 156 9.48 -0.71 -6.41
C ARG A 156 8.69 -1.63 -5.46
N GLY A 157 8.91 -1.49 -4.14
CA GLY A 157 8.15 -2.24 -3.13
C GLY A 157 6.63 -2.14 -3.30
N THR A 158 6.14 -1.03 -3.85
CA THR A 158 4.73 -0.78 -4.14
C THR A 158 4.17 -1.52 -5.35
N ASN A 159 5.01 -2.12 -6.21
CA ASN A 159 4.56 -2.98 -7.31
C ASN A 159 4.07 -4.34 -6.80
N GLN A 160 4.64 -4.82 -5.68
CA GLN A 160 4.32 -6.11 -5.11
C GLN A 160 4.57 -6.08 -3.59
N PRO A 161 3.70 -5.40 -2.83
CA PRO A 161 3.90 -5.13 -1.41
C PRO A 161 3.97 -6.37 -0.52
N ASN A 162 3.36 -7.47 -0.95
CA ASN A 162 3.32 -8.75 -0.22
C ASN A 162 4.63 -9.54 -0.28
N VAL A 163 5.61 -9.12 -1.08
CA VAL A 163 6.87 -9.86 -1.22
C VAL A 163 7.73 -9.68 0.03
N PHE A 164 8.21 -10.80 0.54
CA PHE A 164 9.18 -10.87 1.62
C PHE A 164 10.56 -11.20 1.08
N PHE A 165 11.55 -10.36 1.39
CA PHE A 165 12.96 -10.68 1.15
C PHE A 165 13.52 -11.40 2.37
N ASP A 166 13.61 -12.72 2.30
CA ASP A 166 14.28 -13.57 3.26
C ASP A 166 15.16 -14.60 2.55
N PRO A 167 16.48 -14.39 2.47
CA PRO A 167 17.38 -15.29 1.77
C PRO A 167 17.38 -16.74 2.26
N LYS A 168 16.76 -17.02 3.42
CA LYS A 168 16.62 -18.37 3.98
C LYS A 168 15.30 -19.05 3.59
N SER A 169 14.38 -18.32 3.01
CA SER A 169 13.08 -18.83 2.58
C SER A 169 13.07 -19.15 1.10
N SER A 170 12.45 -20.27 0.74
CA SER A 170 12.15 -20.59 -0.66
C SER A 170 11.12 -19.67 -1.29
N GLU A 171 10.39 -18.90 -0.47
CA GLU A 171 9.41 -17.91 -0.88
C GLU A 171 9.98 -16.50 -0.95
N SER A 172 11.32 -16.37 -0.83
CA SER A 172 12.00 -15.07 -0.92
C SER A 172 12.03 -14.55 -2.34
N PHE A 173 11.44 -13.38 -2.55
CA PHE A 173 11.44 -12.67 -3.82
C PHE A 173 11.73 -11.19 -3.64
N THR A 174 12.07 -10.53 -4.74
CA THR A 174 12.03 -9.08 -4.85
C THR A 174 10.76 -8.66 -5.59
N PRO A 175 10.21 -7.46 -5.34
CA PRO A 175 9.06 -6.95 -6.08
C PRO A 175 9.28 -6.95 -7.59
N TYR A 176 8.22 -7.03 -8.37
CA TYR A 176 8.32 -6.98 -9.83
C TYR A 176 9.14 -5.78 -10.29
N PHE A 177 10.10 -6.05 -11.18
CA PHE A 177 11.03 -5.06 -11.77
C PHE A 177 11.98 -4.39 -10.78
N SER A 178 12.03 -4.81 -9.51
CA SER A 178 13.01 -4.36 -8.55
C SER A 178 14.43 -4.80 -8.96
N ARG A 179 15.42 -3.96 -8.63
CA ARG A 179 16.84 -4.26 -8.74
C ARG A 179 17.44 -4.79 -7.44
N GLY A 180 16.62 -4.97 -6.41
CA GLY A 180 17.05 -5.40 -5.08
C GLY A 180 17.73 -4.30 -4.28
N TRP A 181 17.50 -3.04 -4.60
CA TRP A 181 18.09 -1.91 -3.88
C TRP A 181 17.20 -1.47 -2.71
N ARG A 182 17.85 -1.08 -1.62
CA ARG A 182 17.13 -0.53 -0.50
C ARG A 182 16.44 0.78 -0.86
N ASP A 183 15.18 0.90 -0.41
CA ASP A 183 14.36 2.08 -0.64
C ASP A 183 13.39 2.33 0.53
N ASP A 184 13.84 3.07 1.52
CA ASP A 184 12.99 3.45 2.66
C ASP A 184 11.93 4.48 2.25
N ALA A 185 12.19 5.27 1.19
CA ALA A 185 11.27 6.31 0.74
C ALA A 185 10.00 5.70 0.11
N ILE A 186 10.12 4.58 -0.58
CA ILE A 186 8.94 3.91 -1.17
C ILE A 186 8.03 3.34 -0.08
N GLN A 187 8.60 2.82 1.01
CA GLN A 187 7.85 2.32 2.15
C GLN A 187 7.05 3.45 2.82
N ARG A 188 7.69 4.60 3.02
CA ARG A 188 7.01 5.79 3.52
C ARG A 188 5.93 6.28 2.58
N ALA A 189 6.21 6.36 1.28
CA ALA A 189 5.26 6.83 0.29
C ALA A 189 4.01 5.95 0.22
N TYR A 190 4.16 4.62 0.35
CA TYR A 190 3.06 3.67 0.44
C TYR A 190 2.15 3.94 1.63
N LEU A 191 2.74 4.07 2.82
CA LEU A 191 1.99 4.32 4.05
C LEU A 191 1.30 5.69 4.02
N GLU A 192 2.00 6.76 3.61
CA GLU A 192 1.42 8.10 3.47
C GLU A 192 0.25 8.10 2.47
N ALA A 193 0.42 7.48 1.31
CA ALA A 193 -0.64 7.38 0.31
C ALA A 193 -1.87 6.69 0.89
N SER A 194 -1.69 5.55 1.57
CA SER A 194 -2.76 4.73 2.12
C SER A 194 -3.52 5.45 3.25
N TYR A 195 -2.82 5.94 4.27
CA TYR A 195 -3.45 6.64 5.40
C TYR A 195 -4.17 7.91 4.97
N LEU A 196 -3.55 8.71 4.09
CA LEU A 196 -4.17 9.94 3.60
C LEU A 196 -5.37 9.65 2.70
N PHE A 197 -5.33 8.63 1.86
CA PHE A 197 -6.45 8.24 1.01
C PHE A 197 -7.69 7.86 1.84
N TRP A 198 -7.51 6.95 2.78
CA TRP A 198 -8.61 6.47 3.63
C TRP A 198 -9.04 7.48 4.70
N GLY A 199 -8.20 8.47 5.01
CA GLY A 199 -8.56 9.62 5.84
C GLY A 199 -9.58 10.55 5.20
N VAL A 200 -9.71 10.55 3.87
CA VAL A 200 -10.65 11.42 3.13
C VAL A 200 -12.05 10.82 3.10
N ALA A 201 -13.04 11.61 3.53
CA ALA A 201 -14.43 11.17 3.62
C ALA A 201 -15.04 10.67 2.29
N ALA A 202 -14.64 11.25 1.16
CA ALA A 202 -15.13 10.84 -0.15
C ALA A 202 -14.69 9.41 -0.55
N ASN A 203 -13.50 9.00 -0.08
CA ASN A 203 -12.95 7.69 -0.35
C ASN A 203 -13.43 6.64 0.66
N ASN A 204 -13.79 7.08 1.87
CA ASN A 204 -14.09 6.23 3.01
C ASN A 204 -15.51 6.52 3.52
N PRO A 205 -16.56 5.89 2.95
CA PRO A 205 -17.94 6.18 3.27
C PRO A 205 -18.29 5.80 4.71
N THR A 206 -19.33 6.44 5.23
CA THR A 206 -19.92 6.10 6.53
C THR A 206 -20.95 4.99 6.38
N SER A 207 -20.88 3.99 7.25
CA SER A 207 -21.87 2.92 7.35
C SER A 207 -23.23 3.47 7.74
N SER A 208 -24.27 3.00 7.06
CA SER A 208 -25.67 3.24 7.47
C SER A 208 -26.10 2.34 8.63
N VAL A 209 -25.31 1.32 8.99
CA VAL A 209 -25.63 0.33 10.01
C VAL A 209 -25.02 0.71 11.37
N TYR A 210 -23.72 1.01 11.42
CA TYR A 210 -23.01 1.33 12.68
C TYR A 210 -22.57 2.80 12.79
N GLY A 211 -22.80 3.62 11.76
CA GLY A 211 -22.63 5.08 11.82
C GLY A 211 -21.18 5.58 11.82
N ASN A 212 -20.19 4.71 11.55
CA ASN A 212 -18.78 5.09 11.46
C ASN A 212 -18.20 4.74 10.07
N ARG A 213 -16.93 5.11 9.80
CA ARG A 213 -16.27 4.90 8.52
C ARG A 213 -16.12 3.42 8.18
N MET A 214 -16.16 3.10 6.85
CA MET A 214 -15.91 1.77 6.32
C MET A 214 -14.54 1.25 6.75
N VAL A 215 -13.46 1.97 6.44
CA VAL A 215 -12.11 1.69 6.93
C VAL A 215 -11.89 2.50 8.20
N HIS A 216 -11.63 1.82 9.31
CA HIS A 216 -11.38 2.47 10.59
C HIS A 216 -9.89 2.79 10.74
N VAL A 217 -9.47 3.89 10.12
CA VAL A 217 -8.06 4.29 9.98
C VAL A 217 -7.27 4.29 11.31
N PRO A 218 -7.83 4.72 12.46
CA PRO A 218 -7.11 4.68 13.73
C PRO A 218 -6.68 3.28 14.19
N GLU A 219 -7.35 2.23 13.71
CA GLU A 219 -7.05 0.84 14.06
C GLU A 219 -6.27 0.11 12.95
N CYS A 220 -5.86 0.82 11.90
CA CYS A 220 -4.99 0.25 10.87
C CYS A 220 -3.55 0.19 11.38
N ALA A 221 -2.94 -0.99 11.33
CA ALA A 221 -1.59 -1.24 11.82
C ALA A 221 -0.58 -1.26 10.67
N ALA A 222 0.45 -0.43 10.75
CA ALA A 222 1.57 -0.51 9.81
C ALA A 222 2.42 -1.75 10.10
N TRP A 223 2.74 -2.50 9.07
CA TRP A 223 3.61 -3.67 9.14
C TRP A 223 4.99 -3.34 8.58
N THR A 224 6.10 -3.36 9.41
CA THR A 224 5.99 -3.63 10.84
C THR A 224 7.05 -2.84 11.60
N TRP A 225 6.70 -2.37 12.76
CA TRP A 225 7.67 -1.79 13.68
C TRP A 225 8.32 -2.88 14.53
N ASP A 226 9.67 -2.88 14.58
CA ASP A 226 10.42 -3.82 15.38
C ASP A 226 10.89 -3.15 16.70
N ALA A 227 10.49 -3.72 17.82
CA ALA A 227 10.83 -3.21 19.15
C ALA A 227 12.24 -3.61 19.63
N ARG A 228 12.94 -4.44 18.87
CA ARG A 228 14.30 -4.84 19.21
C ARG A 228 15.26 -3.64 19.17
N PRO A 229 16.19 -3.52 20.12
CA PRO A 229 16.95 -2.29 20.32
C PRO A 229 18.03 -2.09 19.24
N TYR A 230 17.85 -1.06 18.42
CA TYR A 230 18.89 -0.62 17.49
C TYR A 230 20.06 0.03 18.25
N PRO A 231 21.35 -0.18 17.90
CA PRO A 231 21.85 -0.94 16.73
C PRO A 231 22.09 -2.43 16.99
N PHE A 232 21.81 -2.92 18.19
CA PHE A 232 22.01 -4.34 18.52
C PHE A 232 21.21 -5.24 17.58
N PHE A 233 19.92 -4.95 17.38
CA PHE A 233 19.22 -5.41 16.19
C PHE A 233 19.37 -4.35 15.08
N PRO A 234 19.77 -4.71 13.87
CA PRO A 234 20.04 -6.04 13.31
C PRO A 234 21.51 -6.50 13.43
N GLY A 235 22.37 -5.77 14.16
CA GLY A 235 23.82 -5.98 14.17
C GLY A 235 24.30 -7.29 14.79
N LEU A 236 23.63 -7.78 15.84
CA LEU A 236 23.99 -9.04 16.51
C LEU A 236 23.34 -10.23 15.76
N THR A 237 23.93 -10.61 14.63
CA THR A 237 23.41 -11.68 13.76
C THR A 237 23.54 -13.08 14.37
N GLU A 238 24.40 -13.27 15.35
CA GLU A 238 24.51 -14.50 16.15
C GLU A 238 23.34 -14.66 17.16
N VAL A 239 22.65 -13.57 17.49
CA VAL A 239 21.45 -13.58 18.34
C VAL A 239 20.19 -13.59 17.49
N TRP A 240 20.14 -12.76 16.45
CA TRP A 240 18.98 -12.60 15.57
C TRP A 240 19.30 -13.02 14.14
N THR A 241 18.91 -14.25 13.80
CA THR A 241 19.20 -14.83 12.50
C THR A 241 18.47 -14.14 11.33
N ASP A 242 17.45 -13.35 11.62
CA ASP A 242 16.71 -12.52 10.67
C ASP A 242 17.30 -11.10 10.49
N GLY A 243 18.35 -10.77 11.25
CA GLY A 243 19.02 -9.47 11.15
C GLY A 243 19.38 -9.04 9.72
N PRO A 244 19.91 -9.90 8.84
CA PRO A 244 20.21 -9.55 7.45
C PRO A 244 19.00 -9.12 6.60
N ASN A 245 17.80 -9.56 6.97
CA ASN A 245 16.57 -9.33 6.19
C ASN A 245 16.01 -7.91 6.39
N TRP A 246 16.30 -7.27 7.53
CA TRP A 246 15.67 -6.00 7.90
C TRP A 246 15.92 -4.87 6.89
N ARG A 247 17.02 -4.92 6.15
CA ARG A 247 17.38 -3.86 5.21
C ARG A 247 16.40 -3.75 4.04
N LEU A 248 15.83 -4.87 3.63
CA LEU A 248 14.98 -4.99 2.44
C LEU A 248 13.58 -5.49 2.79
N GLY A 249 13.31 -5.76 4.06
CA GLY A 249 12.01 -6.24 4.53
C GLY A 249 11.04 -5.12 4.88
N HIS A 250 9.98 -5.49 5.57
CA HIS A 250 8.91 -4.58 5.95
C HIS A 250 9.18 -3.77 7.23
N TRP A 251 10.33 -3.95 7.87
CA TRP A 251 10.63 -3.28 9.13
C TRP A 251 10.76 -1.76 9.01
N LEU A 252 10.05 -1.04 9.88
CA LEU A 252 9.99 0.41 9.95
C LEU A 252 10.99 1.00 10.95
N THR A 253 12.16 0.42 11.11
CA THR A 253 13.16 0.73 12.15
C THR A 253 13.74 2.15 12.05
N GLY A 254 12.94 3.17 12.36
CA GLY A 254 13.39 4.57 12.45
C GLY A 254 13.81 5.23 11.14
N ARG A 255 13.83 4.50 10.04
CA ARG A 255 14.22 5.01 8.71
C ARG A 255 13.07 5.59 7.91
N LEU A 256 11.84 5.49 8.40
CA LEU A 256 10.74 6.34 7.96
C LEU A 256 11.02 7.84 8.16
N GLY A 257 12.12 8.18 8.86
CA GLY A 257 12.64 9.54 8.94
C GLY A 257 13.17 10.10 7.62
N GLY A 258 13.39 9.28 6.58
CA GLY A 258 13.63 9.75 5.23
C GLY A 258 12.47 10.62 4.77
N VAL A 259 12.77 11.82 4.29
CA VAL A 259 11.77 12.76 3.79
C VAL A 259 12.09 13.16 2.35
N SER A 260 11.08 13.58 1.59
CA SER A 260 11.36 14.24 0.32
C SER A 260 12.15 15.53 0.58
N LEU A 261 13.05 15.87 -0.34
CA LEU A 261 13.78 17.13 -0.28
C LEU A 261 12.83 18.33 -0.12
N ALA A 262 11.73 18.32 -0.88
CA ALA A 262 10.68 19.33 -0.80
C ALA A 262 10.10 19.47 0.61
N ALA A 263 9.76 18.36 1.26
CA ALA A 263 9.21 18.39 2.62
C ALA A 263 10.22 18.88 3.65
N LEU A 264 11.49 18.50 3.52
CA LEU A 264 12.55 18.99 4.41
C LEU A 264 12.79 20.50 4.25
N VAL A 265 12.93 20.97 3.02
CA VAL A 265 13.13 22.42 2.75
C VAL A 265 11.94 23.23 3.25
N ARG A 266 10.70 22.78 2.96
CA ARG A 266 9.49 23.41 3.48
C ARG A 266 9.49 23.47 5.01
N HIS A 267 9.84 22.38 5.68
CA HIS A 267 9.93 22.32 7.14
C HIS A 267 10.96 23.32 7.69
N LEU A 268 12.14 23.42 7.08
CA LEU A 268 13.17 24.38 7.47
C LEU A 268 12.70 25.82 7.30
N CYS A 269 11.99 26.15 6.22
CA CYS A 269 11.41 27.47 5.98
C CYS A 269 10.35 27.82 7.03
N LEU A 270 9.42 26.91 7.31
CA LEU A 270 8.39 27.10 8.34
C LEU A 270 9.01 27.32 9.74
N ARG A 271 10.04 26.55 10.09
CA ARG A 271 10.78 26.75 11.35
C ARG A 271 11.51 28.07 11.41
N ALA A 272 11.87 28.65 10.28
CA ALA A 272 12.44 30.00 10.18
C ALA A 272 11.38 31.10 10.36
N GLY A 273 10.11 30.75 10.49
CA GLY A 273 9.00 31.71 10.58
C GLY A 273 8.51 32.23 9.22
N MET A 274 8.89 31.58 8.11
CA MET A 274 8.39 31.98 6.80
C MET A 274 6.92 31.58 6.67
N PRO A 275 6.03 32.50 6.21
CA PRO A 275 4.65 32.14 5.92
C PRO A 275 4.54 31.05 4.85
N GLU A 276 3.58 30.11 5.04
CA GLU A 276 3.44 28.95 4.17
C GLU A 276 3.17 29.32 2.71
N GLU A 277 2.39 30.36 2.48
CA GLU A 277 2.03 30.91 1.17
C GLU A 277 3.22 31.47 0.37
N LEU A 278 4.35 31.68 1.02
CA LEU A 278 5.59 32.14 0.40
C LEU A 278 6.58 31.01 0.12
N ILE A 279 6.21 29.77 0.40
CA ILE A 279 7.09 28.59 0.24
C ILE A 279 6.61 27.78 -0.95
N ASP A 280 7.35 27.86 -2.05
CA ASP A 280 7.15 26.97 -3.20
C ASP A 280 8.32 25.97 -3.28
N VAL A 281 8.02 24.71 -3.12
CA VAL A 281 8.96 23.58 -3.19
C VAL A 281 8.59 22.59 -4.30
N SER A 282 7.67 22.96 -5.18
CA SER A 282 7.13 22.08 -6.23
C SER A 282 8.18 21.61 -7.24
N GLY A 283 9.25 22.39 -7.43
CA GLY A 283 10.36 22.06 -8.30
C GLY A 283 11.47 21.23 -7.65
N LEU A 284 11.36 20.87 -6.35
CA LEU A 284 12.41 20.14 -5.65
C LEU A 284 12.21 18.62 -5.74
N TRP A 285 13.28 17.95 -6.18
CA TRP A 285 13.31 16.50 -6.35
C TRP A 285 14.40 15.87 -5.50
N GLY A 286 14.14 14.69 -4.95
CA GLY A 286 15.09 13.90 -4.17
C GLY A 286 14.51 13.44 -2.84
N ALA A 287 15.21 12.50 -2.23
CA ALA A 287 14.93 11.99 -0.89
C ALA A 287 16.14 12.23 0.01
N VAL A 288 15.88 12.60 1.25
CA VAL A 288 16.89 12.81 2.29
C VAL A 288 16.66 11.74 3.38
N GLU A 289 17.58 10.79 3.48
CA GLU A 289 17.48 9.69 4.44
C GLU A 289 17.68 10.14 5.89
N GLY A 290 18.38 11.24 6.08
CA GLY A 290 18.60 11.87 7.38
C GLY A 290 19.35 13.18 7.22
N TYR A 291 19.00 14.18 8.04
CA TYR A 291 19.67 15.46 8.12
C TYR A 291 19.88 15.87 9.57
N VAL A 292 21.13 16.08 9.96
CA VAL A 292 21.48 16.44 11.33
C VAL A 292 21.92 17.89 11.40
N ILE A 293 21.23 18.69 12.19
CA ILE A 293 21.66 20.04 12.56
C ILE A 293 22.43 19.91 13.89
N SER A 294 23.75 19.89 13.81
CA SER A 294 24.63 19.62 14.96
C SER A 294 25.00 20.86 15.77
N ALA A 295 24.66 22.04 15.28
CA ALA A 295 24.95 23.30 15.94
C ALA A 295 23.80 24.30 15.70
N LEU A 296 23.74 25.35 16.51
CA LEU A 296 22.81 26.45 16.29
C LEU A 296 23.24 27.21 15.02
N GLU A 297 22.39 27.10 13.98
CA GLU A 297 22.63 27.76 12.69
C GLU A 297 21.35 28.37 12.12
N ALA A 298 21.51 29.32 11.21
CA ALA A 298 20.37 29.85 10.47
C ALA A 298 19.84 28.82 9.50
N PRO A 299 18.51 28.63 9.34
CA PRO A 299 17.91 27.68 8.39
C PRO A 299 18.44 27.82 6.97
N ARG A 300 18.83 29.00 6.55
CA ARG A 300 19.50 29.26 5.24
C ARG A 300 20.80 28.45 5.09
N ALA A 301 21.56 28.23 6.16
CA ALA A 301 22.79 27.43 6.08
C ALA A 301 22.49 25.97 5.76
N SER A 302 21.48 25.40 6.43
CA SER A 302 20.98 24.05 6.14
C SER A 302 20.46 23.94 4.71
N ILE A 303 19.63 24.89 4.27
CA ILE A 303 19.10 24.91 2.89
C ILE A 303 20.23 25.01 1.87
N SER A 304 21.21 25.89 2.09
CA SER A 304 22.37 26.02 1.20
C SER A 304 23.23 24.76 1.11
N THR A 305 23.27 23.96 2.18
CA THR A 305 23.93 22.66 2.18
C THR A 305 23.17 21.65 1.32
N LEU A 306 21.85 21.61 1.47
CA LEU A 306 20.98 20.77 0.64
C LEU A 306 21.03 21.20 -0.84
N ALA A 307 20.99 22.50 -1.10
CA ALA A 307 21.08 23.06 -2.45
C ALA A 307 22.33 22.60 -3.20
N ARG A 308 23.49 22.64 -2.53
CA ARG A 308 24.76 22.16 -3.10
C ARG A 308 24.76 20.66 -3.36
N HIS A 309 24.07 19.88 -2.52
CA HIS A 309 24.03 18.43 -2.65
C HIS A 309 23.05 17.97 -3.73
N PHE A 310 21.90 18.62 -3.81
CA PHE A 310 20.82 18.24 -4.73
C PHE A 310 20.75 19.09 -6.00
N GLY A 311 21.58 20.12 -6.14
CA GLY A 311 21.69 20.93 -7.35
C GLY A 311 20.52 21.87 -7.61
N PHE A 312 19.98 22.52 -6.57
CA PHE A 312 18.96 23.55 -6.69
C PHE A 312 19.44 24.89 -6.13
N ASP A 313 18.76 26.00 -6.48
CA ASP A 313 19.06 27.37 -6.07
C ASP A 313 17.99 27.94 -5.10
#